data_dcfbb3db542ef851b8c2d7b17024c92f
#
_entry.id   dcfbb3db542ef851b8c2d7b17024c92f
#
_cell.length_a   1.000
_cell.length_b   1.000
_cell.length_c   1.000
_cell.angle_alpha   90.00
_cell.angle_beta   90.00
_cell.angle_gamma   90.00
#
_symmetry.space_group_name_H-M   'P 1'
#
loop_
_entity.id
_entity.type
_entity.pdbx_description
1 polymer ?
#
loop_
_entity_poly.entity_id
_entity_poly.type
_entity_poly.pdbx_seq_one_letter_code
_entity_poly.pdbx_strand_id
1 'polypeptide(L)'
;MKRMAVIFVTLMAASVIVVAQQRGGPPPPPPPLESGASQADVDKALIAAPPNLRNQATVIKWKPADWSYDTLRKGTNTLVCVDNSGLPGQAPFSVECTQRGNLPRMAQNMKIETDPDRAKRQAAVDAMEKDGTRIKPEFGSVWYHLRGQDQATANSHVTIAVPGATMASMGLPESGRGGGVWIMNPGTSTAHLMVPGE
;
A
#
# COMPACT_ATOMS: atom_id res chain seq x y z
N MET A 1 48.38 1.69 -69.94
CA MET A 1 47.76 2.71 -69.06
C MET A 1 47.00 1.98 -67.92
N LYS A 2 47.63 1.86 -66.77
CA LYS A 2 47.06 1.19 -65.59
C LYS A 2 46.39 2.24 -64.70
N ARG A 3 45.07 2.12 -64.52
CA ARG A 3 44.31 2.97 -63.59
C ARG A 3 44.35 2.36 -62.19
N MET A 4 45.03 3.03 -61.26
CA MET A 4 45.00 2.71 -59.82
C MET A 4 43.70 3.32 -59.23
N ALA A 5 42.83 2.47 -58.69
CA ALA A 5 41.70 2.84 -57.89
C ALA A 5 42.15 2.98 -56.44
N VAL A 6 42.02 4.19 -55.90
CA VAL A 6 42.26 4.48 -54.47
C VAL A 6 40.94 4.27 -53.74
N ILE A 7 40.91 3.24 -52.86
CA ILE A 7 39.76 2.97 -51.97
C ILE A 7 39.97 3.76 -50.69
N PHE A 8 39.10 4.79 -50.45
CA PHE A 8 39.01 5.50 -49.17
C PHE A 8 38.17 4.63 -48.21
N VAL A 9 38.81 4.10 -47.19
CA VAL A 9 38.12 3.48 -46.05
C VAL A 9 37.85 4.55 -45.01
N THR A 10 36.61 5.00 -44.93
CA THR A 10 36.13 5.91 -43.86
C THR A 10 35.84 5.10 -42.62
N LEU A 11 36.69 5.23 -41.61
CA LEU A 11 36.46 4.70 -40.25
C LEU A 11 35.41 5.55 -39.57
N MET A 12 34.17 5.03 -39.41
CA MET A 12 33.17 5.61 -38.52
C MET A 12 33.51 5.20 -37.08
N ALA A 13 34.00 6.13 -36.29
CA ALA A 13 34.12 5.98 -34.84
C ALA A 13 32.73 6.11 -34.22
N ALA A 14 32.13 4.98 -33.82
CA ALA A 14 30.92 4.93 -33.01
C ALA A 14 31.25 5.37 -31.58
N SER A 15 30.88 6.59 -31.22
CA SER A 15 30.97 7.09 -29.88
C SER A 15 29.90 6.40 -29.02
N VAL A 16 30.29 5.42 -28.21
CA VAL A 16 29.43 4.81 -27.22
C VAL A 16 29.27 5.82 -26.08
N ILE A 17 28.11 6.49 -26.03
CA ILE A 17 27.72 7.31 -24.87
C ILE A 17 27.39 6.32 -23.74
N VAL A 18 28.31 6.12 -22.82
CA VAL A 18 28.06 5.47 -21.54
C VAL A 18 27.21 6.43 -20.71
N VAL A 19 25.90 6.22 -20.71
CA VAL A 19 25.01 6.87 -19.75
C VAL A 19 25.35 6.24 -18.39
N ALA A 20 26.19 6.92 -17.62
CA ALA A 20 26.38 6.61 -16.21
C ALA A 20 25.03 6.74 -15.52
N GLN A 21 24.42 5.61 -15.12
CA GLN A 21 23.27 5.62 -14.20
C GLN A 21 23.73 6.38 -12.97
N GLN A 22 23.25 7.60 -12.80
CA GLN A 22 23.39 8.36 -11.57
C GLN A 22 22.79 7.50 -10.46
N ARG A 23 23.61 6.87 -9.66
CA ARG A 23 23.21 6.33 -8.36
C ARG A 23 22.60 7.51 -7.63
N GLY A 24 21.29 7.46 -7.36
CA GLY A 24 20.57 8.55 -6.73
C GLY A 24 21.32 9.04 -5.49
N GLY A 25 21.37 10.36 -5.32
CA GLY A 25 21.90 10.97 -4.11
C GLY A 25 21.23 10.41 -2.84
N PRO A 26 21.72 10.76 -1.66
CA PRO A 26 21.08 10.33 -0.42
C PRO A 26 19.58 10.68 -0.46
N PRO A 27 18.71 9.81 0.10
CA PRO A 27 17.28 10.07 0.10
C PRO A 27 16.99 11.43 0.75
N PRO A 28 15.99 12.18 0.27
CA PRO A 28 15.65 13.46 0.84
C PRO A 28 15.26 13.30 2.32
N PRO A 29 15.51 14.31 3.17
CA PRO A 29 15.12 14.26 4.57
C PRO A 29 13.58 14.11 4.68
N PRO A 30 13.08 13.49 5.78
CA PRO A 30 11.65 13.40 6.00
C PRO A 30 11.02 14.80 6.12
N PRO A 31 9.77 14.98 5.66
CA PRO A 31 9.03 16.22 5.85
C PRO A 31 8.85 16.56 7.33
N PRO A 32 8.67 17.85 7.69
CA PRO A 32 8.44 18.27 9.07
C PRO A 32 7.11 17.71 9.62
N LEU A 33 7.02 17.63 10.93
CA LEU A 33 5.78 17.31 11.63
C LEU A 33 4.81 18.50 11.57
N GLU A 34 3.51 18.18 11.54
CA GLU A 34 2.48 19.19 11.75
C GLU A 34 2.47 19.64 13.22
N SER A 35 1.90 20.82 13.45
CA SER A 35 1.83 21.41 14.79
C SER A 35 1.10 20.49 15.79
N GLY A 36 1.74 20.20 16.93
CA GLY A 36 1.20 19.32 17.96
C GLY A 36 1.36 17.82 17.69
N ALA A 37 1.95 17.41 16.56
CA ALA A 37 2.22 16.02 16.28
C ALA A 37 3.44 15.51 17.07
N SER A 38 3.37 14.25 17.52
CA SER A 38 4.46 13.57 18.22
C SER A 38 5.31 12.77 17.22
N GLN A 39 6.63 12.86 17.32
CA GLN A 39 7.55 12.01 16.55
C GLN A 39 7.31 10.53 16.85
N ALA A 40 7.06 10.17 18.09
CA ALA A 40 6.79 8.79 18.50
C ALA A 40 5.53 8.23 17.83
N ASP A 41 4.46 9.02 17.71
CA ASP A 41 3.23 8.61 17.00
C ASP A 41 3.52 8.38 15.50
N VAL A 42 4.32 9.26 14.90
CA VAL A 42 4.71 9.14 13.49
C VAL A 42 5.57 7.90 13.27
N ASP A 43 6.59 7.68 14.11
CA ASP A 43 7.49 6.54 13.98
C ASP A 43 6.72 5.21 14.12
N LYS A 44 5.78 5.15 15.07
CA LYS A 44 4.93 3.97 15.26
C LYS A 44 4.05 3.68 14.05
N ALA A 45 3.37 4.67 13.50
CA ALA A 45 2.52 4.50 12.32
C ALA A 45 3.31 4.03 11.08
N LEU A 46 4.61 4.40 11.00
CA LEU A 46 5.47 4.07 9.87
C LEU A 46 6.06 2.65 9.91
N ILE A 47 5.87 1.88 10.99
CA ILE A 47 6.48 0.56 11.13
C ILE A 47 6.05 -0.39 10.00
N ALA A 48 4.78 -0.33 9.56
CA ALA A 48 4.29 -1.13 8.45
C ALA A 48 4.80 -0.69 7.07
N ALA A 49 5.33 0.52 6.94
CA ALA A 49 5.78 1.05 5.65
C ALA A 49 7.07 0.36 5.17
N PRO A 50 7.19 0.07 3.86
CA PRO A 50 8.47 -0.33 3.27
C PRO A 50 9.57 0.70 3.57
N PRO A 51 10.80 0.27 3.90
CA PRO A 51 11.87 1.18 4.32
C PRO A 51 12.16 2.32 3.33
N ASN A 52 12.11 2.02 2.04
CA ASN A 52 12.37 2.99 0.95
C ASN A 52 11.25 4.02 0.75
N LEU A 53 10.05 3.77 1.26
CA LEU A 53 8.89 4.68 1.16
C LEU A 53 8.61 5.43 2.47
N ARG A 54 9.08 4.91 3.59
CA ARG A 54 8.76 5.35 4.95
C ARG A 54 9.01 6.85 5.18
N ASN A 55 10.17 7.33 4.78
CA ASN A 55 10.58 8.71 5.08
C ASN A 55 9.72 9.78 4.40
N GLN A 56 9.08 9.45 3.28
CA GLN A 56 8.27 10.38 2.50
C GLN A 56 6.77 10.09 2.59
N ALA A 57 6.34 9.16 3.46
CA ALA A 57 4.93 8.82 3.64
C ALA A 57 4.18 9.89 4.45
N THR A 58 2.92 10.10 4.11
CA THR A 58 1.98 10.86 4.94
C THR A 58 1.61 10.03 6.17
N VAL A 59 1.50 10.66 7.33
CA VAL A 59 1.01 10.01 8.55
C VAL A 59 -0.21 10.74 9.06
N ILE A 60 -1.25 9.97 9.39
CA ILE A 60 -2.51 10.48 9.91
C ILE A 60 -2.86 9.83 11.24
N LYS A 61 -3.82 10.44 11.95
CA LYS A 61 -4.43 9.91 13.17
C LYS A 61 -5.94 10.03 13.05
N TRP A 62 -6.67 8.92 13.22
CA TRP A 62 -8.12 8.92 13.18
C TRP A 62 -8.74 9.65 14.36
N LYS A 63 -9.89 10.28 14.09
CA LYS A 63 -10.84 10.80 15.10
C LYS A 63 -12.00 9.82 15.21
N PRO A 64 -12.06 9.00 16.27
CA PRO A 64 -13.09 7.95 16.38
C PRO A 64 -14.53 8.45 16.40
N ALA A 65 -14.73 9.74 16.69
CA ALA A 65 -16.08 10.33 16.74
C ALA A 65 -16.79 10.34 15.38
N ASP A 66 -16.05 10.55 14.31
CA ASP A 66 -16.59 10.69 12.94
C ASP A 66 -15.76 10.01 11.84
N TRP A 67 -14.61 9.41 12.23
CA TRP A 67 -13.64 8.81 11.32
C TRP A 67 -13.03 9.79 10.31
N SER A 68 -13.06 11.09 10.63
CA SER A 68 -12.13 12.05 10.05
C SER A 68 -10.73 11.84 10.62
N TYR A 69 -9.74 12.58 10.13
CA TYR A 69 -8.35 12.41 10.59
C TYR A 69 -7.62 13.74 10.73
N ASP A 70 -6.64 13.76 11.61
CA ASP A 70 -5.59 14.78 11.64
C ASP A 70 -4.38 14.28 10.88
N THR A 71 -3.72 15.16 10.14
CA THR A 71 -2.41 14.87 9.56
C THR A 71 -1.35 15.13 10.61
N LEU A 72 -0.50 14.13 10.89
CA LEU A 72 0.64 14.27 11.79
C LEU A 72 1.91 14.67 11.03
N ARG A 73 2.05 14.20 9.79
CA ARG A 73 3.12 14.55 8.86
C ARG A 73 2.61 14.47 7.43
N LYS A 74 2.76 15.54 6.67
CA LYS A 74 2.39 15.60 5.25
C LYS A 74 3.54 15.06 4.40
N GLY A 75 3.39 13.85 3.89
CA GLY A 75 4.38 13.22 3.03
C GLY A 75 4.38 13.72 1.59
N THR A 76 5.42 13.36 0.84
CA THR A 76 5.61 13.74 -0.58
C THR A 76 5.33 12.59 -1.54
N ASN A 77 5.34 11.33 -1.06
CA ASN A 77 4.93 10.18 -1.88
C ASN A 77 3.42 9.89 -1.74
N THR A 78 2.95 8.85 -2.39
CA THR A 78 1.53 8.46 -2.40
C THR A 78 1.10 7.66 -1.17
N LEU A 79 2.04 7.21 -0.32
CA LEU A 79 1.75 6.36 0.82
C LEU A 79 1.16 7.17 1.98
N VAL A 80 0.15 6.62 2.63
CA VAL A 80 -0.40 7.09 3.91
C VAL A 80 -0.30 5.96 4.92
N CYS A 81 0.13 6.29 6.14
CA CYS A 81 0.28 5.38 7.26
C CYS A 81 -0.52 5.87 8.47
N VAL A 82 -1.01 4.93 9.28
CA VAL A 82 -1.79 5.21 10.47
C VAL A 82 -1.53 4.17 11.55
N ASP A 83 -1.55 4.61 12.80
CA ASP A 83 -1.63 3.74 13.98
C ASP A 83 -3.10 3.55 14.36
N ASN A 84 -3.60 2.33 14.19
CA ASN A 84 -4.94 1.91 14.55
C ASN A 84 -4.99 1.22 15.93
N SER A 85 -3.87 1.12 16.63
CA SER A 85 -3.75 0.37 17.88
C SER A 85 -4.78 0.82 18.91
N GLY A 86 -5.52 -0.12 19.48
CA GLY A 86 -6.51 0.13 20.52
C GLY A 86 -7.77 0.87 20.08
N LEU A 87 -7.92 1.18 18.79
CA LEU A 87 -9.18 1.71 18.26
C LEU A 87 -10.25 0.62 18.26
N PRO A 88 -11.55 0.97 18.30
CA PRO A 88 -12.64 0.00 18.25
C PRO A 88 -12.48 -1.01 17.10
N GLY A 89 -12.57 -2.29 17.42
CA GLY A 89 -12.43 -3.38 16.45
C GLY A 89 -10.98 -3.69 16.01
N GLN A 90 -9.99 -2.95 16.50
CA GLN A 90 -8.58 -3.17 16.17
C GLN A 90 -7.83 -4.02 17.21
N ALA A 91 -6.74 -4.62 16.79
CA ALA A 91 -5.83 -5.31 17.69
C ALA A 91 -5.13 -4.33 18.65
N PRO A 92 -4.60 -4.78 19.79
CA PRO A 92 -3.83 -3.95 20.71
C PRO A 92 -2.64 -3.26 20.04
N PHE A 93 -1.98 -3.93 19.10
CA PHE A 93 -1.02 -3.36 18.16
C PHE A 93 -1.54 -3.54 16.74
N SER A 94 -1.75 -2.44 16.02
CA SER A 94 -2.28 -2.43 14.66
C SER A 94 -1.81 -1.19 13.92
N VAL A 95 -0.88 -1.33 12.99
CA VAL A 95 -0.42 -0.26 12.11
C VAL A 95 -0.64 -0.64 10.65
N GLU A 96 -0.95 0.35 9.84
CA GLU A 96 -1.36 0.13 8.46
C GLU A 96 -0.84 1.23 7.55
N CYS A 97 -0.37 0.86 6.36
CA CYS A 97 -0.02 1.80 5.31
C CYS A 97 -0.64 1.37 3.98
N THR A 98 -1.11 2.33 3.19
CA THR A 98 -1.60 2.12 1.82
C THR A 98 -1.50 3.41 1.00
N GLN A 99 -1.94 3.39 -0.27
CA GLN A 99 -2.02 4.57 -1.10
C GLN A 99 -3.07 5.55 -0.56
N ARG A 100 -2.75 6.84 -0.61
CA ARG A 100 -3.55 7.94 -0.04
C ARG A 100 -4.98 8.03 -0.61
N GLY A 101 -5.19 7.62 -1.86
CA GLY A 101 -6.53 7.53 -2.46
C GLY A 101 -7.44 6.52 -1.79
N ASN A 102 -6.91 5.61 -0.96
CA ASN A 102 -7.69 4.65 -0.18
C ASN A 102 -8.24 5.21 1.14
N LEU A 103 -7.93 6.46 1.52
CA LEU A 103 -8.41 7.06 2.78
C LEU A 103 -9.94 6.96 2.95
N PRO A 104 -10.78 7.22 1.94
CA PRO A 104 -12.23 7.04 2.09
C PRO A 104 -12.63 5.59 2.38
N ARG A 105 -11.93 4.61 1.77
CA ARG A 105 -12.14 3.18 2.02
C ARG A 105 -11.71 2.79 3.43
N MET A 106 -10.56 3.30 3.89
CA MET A 106 -10.07 3.08 5.26
C MET A 106 -11.08 3.61 6.27
N ALA A 107 -11.56 4.85 6.13
CA ALA A 107 -12.57 5.42 7.00
C ALA A 107 -13.87 4.60 7.05
N GLN A 108 -14.33 4.11 5.89
CA GLN A 108 -15.49 3.21 5.83
C GLN A 108 -15.24 1.89 6.56
N ASN A 109 -14.04 1.30 6.42
CA ASN A 109 -13.67 0.09 7.16
C ASN A 109 -13.69 0.34 8.67
N MET A 110 -13.05 1.41 9.14
CA MET A 110 -13.01 1.77 10.55
C MET A 110 -14.42 1.92 11.14
N LYS A 111 -15.32 2.57 10.41
CA LYS A 111 -16.72 2.73 10.82
C LYS A 111 -17.46 1.39 10.95
N ILE A 112 -17.23 0.45 10.04
CA ILE A 112 -17.84 -0.89 10.09
C ILE A 112 -17.27 -1.69 11.26
N GLU A 113 -15.96 -1.62 11.48
CA GLU A 113 -15.23 -2.38 12.49
C GLU A 113 -15.55 -1.95 13.94
N THR A 114 -16.25 -0.81 14.14
CA THR A 114 -16.72 -0.42 15.47
C THR A 114 -17.77 -1.36 16.05
N ASP A 115 -18.53 -2.07 15.23
CA ASP A 115 -19.49 -3.06 15.72
C ASP A 115 -18.72 -4.30 16.24
N PRO A 116 -18.89 -4.69 17.51
CA PRO A 116 -18.20 -5.85 18.05
C PRO A 116 -18.67 -7.18 17.44
N ASP A 117 -19.89 -7.21 16.88
CA ASP A 117 -20.47 -8.40 16.28
C ASP A 117 -19.96 -8.61 14.85
N ARG A 118 -19.18 -9.68 14.65
CA ARG A 118 -18.64 -10.04 13.35
C ARG A 118 -19.72 -10.30 12.30
N ALA A 119 -20.85 -10.90 12.67
CA ALA A 119 -21.93 -11.21 11.73
C ALA A 119 -22.60 -9.93 11.25
N LYS A 120 -22.80 -8.95 12.13
CA LYS A 120 -23.33 -7.63 11.76
C LYS A 120 -22.37 -6.86 10.85
N ARG A 121 -21.06 -6.89 11.14
CA ARG A 121 -20.06 -6.30 10.26
C ARG A 121 -20.11 -6.91 8.86
N GLN A 122 -20.18 -8.24 8.76
CA GLN A 122 -20.28 -8.91 7.48
C GLN A 122 -21.58 -8.53 6.75
N ALA A 123 -22.73 -8.54 7.43
CA ALA A 123 -24.00 -8.14 6.86
C ALA A 123 -23.98 -6.69 6.36
N ALA A 124 -23.33 -5.77 7.07
CA ALA A 124 -23.15 -4.39 6.62
C ALA A 124 -22.30 -4.30 5.35
N VAL A 125 -21.21 -5.07 5.26
CA VAL A 125 -20.39 -5.16 4.04
C VAL A 125 -21.20 -5.70 2.87
N ASP A 126 -21.93 -6.80 3.07
CA ASP A 126 -22.75 -7.44 2.03
C ASP A 126 -23.85 -6.50 1.51
N ALA A 127 -24.50 -5.75 2.40
CA ALA A 127 -25.48 -4.73 2.02
C ALA A 127 -24.84 -3.62 1.17
N MET A 128 -23.68 -3.09 1.58
CA MET A 128 -22.96 -2.07 0.82
C MET A 128 -22.45 -2.56 -0.54
N GLU A 129 -22.03 -3.82 -0.64
CA GLU A 129 -21.67 -4.43 -1.93
C GLU A 129 -22.91 -4.51 -2.84
N LYS A 130 -24.05 -4.93 -2.28
CA LYS A 130 -25.30 -5.11 -3.03
C LYS A 130 -25.87 -3.79 -3.55
N ASP A 131 -25.83 -2.73 -2.75
CA ASP A 131 -26.37 -1.41 -3.10
C ASP A 131 -25.35 -0.49 -3.78
N GLY A 132 -24.09 -0.94 -3.92
CA GLY A 132 -23.01 -0.21 -4.59
C GLY A 132 -22.41 0.93 -3.77
N THR A 133 -22.72 1.03 -2.47
CA THR A 133 -22.15 2.07 -1.57
C THR A 133 -20.81 1.68 -0.97
N ARG A 134 -20.36 0.43 -1.17
CA ARG A 134 -19.04 -0.01 -0.73
C ARG A 134 -17.95 0.70 -1.54
N ILE A 135 -17.16 1.55 -0.88
CA ILE A 135 -16.09 2.30 -1.51
C ILE A 135 -15.02 1.33 -2.02
N LYS A 136 -14.70 1.39 -3.30
CA LYS A 136 -13.67 0.55 -3.92
C LYS A 136 -12.29 1.13 -3.59
N PRO A 137 -11.31 0.28 -3.24
CA PRO A 137 -9.92 0.72 -3.15
C PRO A 137 -9.36 1.02 -4.55
N GLU A 138 -8.27 1.78 -4.62
CA GLU A 138 -7.53 1.97 -5.86
C GLU A 138 -7.01 0.62 -6.38
N PHE A 139 -7.26 0.31 -7.65
CA PHE A 139 -6.77 -0.93 -8.27
C PHE A 139 -5.25 -0.97 -8.26
N GLY A 140 -4.67 -2.10 -7.84
CA GLY A 140 -3.22 -2.28 -7.72
C GLY A 140 -2.61 -1.61 -6.48
N SER A 141 -3.40 -0.98 -5.63
CA SER A 141 -2.89 -0.42 -4.38
C SER A 141 -2.44 -1.52 -3.43
N VAL A 142 -1.29 -1.29 -2.78
CA VAL A 142 -0.74 -2.24 -1.80
C VAL A 142 -1.14 -1.80 -0.40
N TRP A 143 -1.56 -2.77 0.40
CA TRP A 143 -1.91 -2.59 1.80
C TRP A 143 -0.90 -3.35 2.66
N TYR A 144 -0.20 -2.62 3.50
CA TYR A 144 0.78 -3.14 4.44
C TYR A 144 0.18 -3.09 5.83
N HIS A 145 -0.02 -4.24 6.45
CA HIS A 145 -0.53 -4.35 7.81
C HIS A 145 0.50 -5.00 8.71
N LEU A 146 0.55 -4.56 9.95
CA LEU A 146 1.27 -5.23 11.00
C LEU A 146 0.37 -5.25 12.24
N ARG A 147 -0.08 -6.44 12.65
CA ARG A 147 -1.09 -6.63 13.70
C ARG A 147 -0.71 -7.72 14.69
N GLY A 148 -0.95 -7.48 15.97
CA GLY A 148 -0.68 -8.45 17.04
C GLY A 148 -1.09 -7.96 18.42
N GLN A 149 -0.66 -8.67 19.44
CA GLN A 149 -0.80 -8.23 20.83
C GLN A 149 0.15 -7.07 21.15
N ASP A 150 1.33 -7.12 20.55
CA ASP A 150 2.38 -6.10 20.66
C ASP A 150 3.20 -6.09 19.36
N GLN A 151 4.14 -5.16 19.25
CA GLN A 151 4.99 -5.02 18.07
C GLN A 151 5.91 -6.24 17.85
N ALA A 152 6.37 -6.89 18.92
CA ALA A 152 7.33 -8.00 18.81
C ALA A 152 6.70 -9.28 18.26
N THR A 153 5.39 -9.45 18.54
CA THR A 153 4.61 -10.62 18.12
C THR A 153 3.65 -10.31 16.96
N ALA A 154 3.70 -9.09 16.42
CA ALA A 154 2.84 -8.70 15.31
C ALA A 154 3.19 -9.45 14.03
N ASN A 155 2.15 -9.91 13.35
CA ASN A 155 2.27 -10.54 12.03
C ASN A 155 2.16 -9.49 10.91
N SER A 156 3.07 -9.58 9.97
CA SER A 156 2.99 -8.82 8.71
C SER A 156 1.92 -9.44 7.81
N HIS A 157 1.19 -8.59 7.10
CA HIS A 157 0.21 -9.00 6.12
C HIS A 157 0.16 -7.98 4.98
N VAL A 158 0.55 -8.40 3.79
CA VAL A 158 0.56 -7.55 2.60
C VAL A 158 -0.47 -8.05 1.60
N THR A 159 -1.31 -7.14 1.11
CA THR A 159 -2.29 -7.45 0.09
C THR A 159 -2.25 -6.43 -1.04
N ILE A 160 -2.70 -6.84 -2.23
CA ILE A 160 -2.82 -5.96 -3.41
C ILE A 160 -4.29 -5.90 -3.80
N ALA A 161 -4.88 -4.72 -3.75
CA ALA A 161 -6.29 -4.53 -4.08
C ALA A 161 -6.55 -4.72 -5.58
N VAL A 162 -7.51 -5.58 -5.90
CA VAL A 162 -7.96 -5.85 -7.29
C VAL A 162 -9.49 -5.85 -7.34
N PRO A 163 -10.16 -4.74 -6.98
CA PRO A 163 -11.60 -4.68 -6.83
C PRO A 163 -12.33 -5.17 -8.09
N GLY A 164 -13.27 -6.11 -7.91
CA GLY A 164 -14.04 -6.73 -8.97
C GLY A 164 -13.32 -7.86 -9.71
N ALA A 165 -12.04 -8.11 -9.43
CA ALA A 165 -11.32 -9.21 -10.07
C ALA A 165 -11.87 -10.58 -9.63
N THR A 166 -11.83 -11.55 -10.56
CA THR A 166 -12.27 -12.93 -10.36
C THR A 166 -11.11 -13.89 -10.56
N MET A 167 -11.28 -15.16 -10.19
CA MET A 167 -10.34 -16.23 -10.54
C MET A 167 -10.07 -16.26 -12.05
N ALA A 168 -11.12 -16.19 -12.84
CA ALA A 168 -11.03 -16.25 -14.31
C ALA A 168 -10.25 -15.05 -14.89
N SER A 169 -10.50 -13.84 -14.38
CA SER A 169 -9.81 -12.63 -14.87
C SER A 169 -8.35 -12.57 -14.50
N MET A 170 -7.96 -13.18 -13.37
CA MET A 170 -6.59 -13.13 -12.83
C MET A 170 -5.78 -14.39 -13.12
N GLY A 171 -6.41 -15.51 -13.48
CA GLY A 171 -5.75 -16.81 -13.61
C GLY A 171 -5.22 -17.37 -12.29
N LEU A 172 -5.79 -16.94 -11.16
CA LEU A 172 -5.31 -17.29 -9.81
C LEU A 172 -6.35 -18.10 -9.04
N PRO A 173 -5.91 -19.04 -8.17
CA PRO A 173 -6.82 -19.80 -7.30
C PRO A 173 -7.38 -18.93 -6.15
N GLU A 174 -8.45 -19.39 -5.50
CA GLU A 174 -9.01 -18.79 -4.28
C GLU A 174 -8.34 -19.26 -2.99
N SER A 175 -7.28 -20.02 -3.08
CA SER A 175 -6.64 -20.66 -1.91
C SER A 175 -5.14 -20.70 -2.08
N GLY A 176 -4.42 -20.30 -1.03
CA GLY A 176 -2.95 -20.38 -0.95
C GLY A 176 -2.38 -21.78 -0.71
N ARG A 177 -3.21 -22.85 -0.73
CA ARG A 177 -2.75 -24.23 -0.46
C ARG A 177 -1.62 -24.71 -1.40
N GLY A 178 -1.53 -24.14 -2.59
CA GLY A 178 -0.45 -24.42 -3.54
C GLY A 178 0.84 -23.62 -3.28
N GLY A 179 0.92 -22.81 -2.22
CA GLY A 179 2.10 -22.01 -1.88
C GLY A 179 2.35 -20.78 -2.77
N GLY A 180 1.45 -20.49 -3.72
CA GLY A 180 1.53 -19.34 -4.61
C GLY A 180 0.57 -18.21 -4.19
N VAL A 181 0.58 -17.11 -4.96
CA VAL A 181 -0.39 -16.02 -4.82
C VAL A 181 -1.80 -16.53 -5.10
N TRP A 182 -2.78 -16.08 -4.32
CA TRP A 182 -4.20 -16.39 -4.55
C TRP A 182 -5.06 -15.14 -4.43
N ILE A 183 -6.29 -15.21 -4.94
CA ILE A 183 -7.27 -14.12 -4.83
C ILE A 183 -8.25 -14.42 -3.69
N MET A 184 -8.46 -13.44 -2.81
CA MET A 184 -9.47 -13.48 -1.77
C MET A 184 -10.64 -12.58 -2.12
N ASN A 185 -11.87 -13.00 -1.76
CA ASN A 185 -13.13 -12.31 -2.06
C ASN A 185 -13.34 -11.96 -3.55
N PRO A 186 -13.12 -12.90 -4.50
CA PRO A 186 -13.24 -12.62 -5.92
C PRO A 186 -14.63 -12.08 -6.29
N GLY A 187 -14.69 -11.18 -7.27
CA GLY A 187 -15.91 -10.58 -7.78
C GLY A 187 -16.48 -9.43 -6.93
N THR A 188 -15.92 -9.16 -5.75
CA THR A 188 -16.37 -8.08 -4.86
C THR A 188 -15.48 -6.84 -4.96
N SER A 189 -15.92 -5.71 -4.38
CA SER A 189 -15.08 -4.53 -4.22
C SER A 189 -13.89 -4.78 -3.26
N THR A 190 -13.95 -5.86 -2.47
CA THR A 190 -12.92 -6.27 -1.51
C THR A 190 -11.94 -7.30 -2.09
N ALA A 191 -12.07 -7.66 -3.36
CA ALA A 191 -11.16 -8.60 -4.01
C ALA A 191 -9.71 -8.11 -3.91
N HIS A 192 -8.82 -8.98 -3.44
CA HIS A 192 -7.40 -8.68 -3.29
C HIS A 192 -6.53 -9.92 -3.46
N LEU A 193 -5.30 -9.68 -3.84
CA LEU A 193 -4.28 -10.73 -3.92
C LEU A 193 -3.64 -10.91 -2.56
N MET A 194 -3.48 -12.16 -2.16
CA MET A 194 -2.75 -12.60 -0.99
C MET A 194 -1.38 -13.07 -1.42
N VAL A 195 -0.34 -12.60 -0.74
CA VAL A 195 1.05 -12.99 -1.00
C VAL A 195 1.49 -13.95 0.11
N PRO A 196 1.92 -15.19 -0.22
CA PRO A 196 2.38 -16.16 0.79
C PRO A 196 3.74 -15.75 1.37
N GLY A 197 4.01 -16.22 2.60
CA GLY A 197 5.31 -16.08 3.23
C GLY A 197 5.54 -14.78 4.01
N GLU A 198 4.47 -14.12 4.39
CA GLU A 198 4.53 -12.93 5.25
C GLU A 198 3.87 -13.16 6.61
#